data_c00296c801568a3457ae3f19d2946064
#
_entry.id   c00296c801568a3457ae3f19d2946064
#
_cell.length_a   1.000
_cell.length_b   1.000
_cell.length_c   1.000
_cell.angle_alpha   90.00
_cell.angle_beta   90.00
_cell.angle_gamma   90.00
#
_symmetry.space_group_name_H-M   'P 1'
#
loop_
_entity.id
_entity.type
_entity.pdbx_description
1 polymer ?
#
loop_
_entity_poly.entity_id
_entity_poly.type
_entity_poly.pdbx_seq_one_letter_code
_entity_poly.pdbx_strand_id
1 'polypeptide(L)'
;LTKLLTQRISQASMVQRAGRAGRLEPGICLHLTSAEQAERAAQQSTPEILQSDLSGLVMDLLQWGCPDPGQLTWLDSPPAVNLTAARNLLTQLGALEGERLTVRGQKMAALGNDPRLAAMLMAAQGEDEIATAAKLAAILEEPPRGGSSDLGQAFSRNQGNWQQRAQQLCKRLNSRGGVPDSESISRLLAQAFPDRIARRRGLDGRYQLVNGMGAMLDSDDALTRHEWLIAPLLLQGSNSPDARILQAIAVDIDALTRTCPHLRSEEHTSEL
;
A
#
# COMPACT_ATOMS: atom_id res chain seq x y z
N LEU A 1 0.13 4.16 -0.98
CA LEU A 1 0.73 3.74 -2.26
C LEU A 1 -0.07 4.35 -3.40
N THR A 2 0.52 5.31 -4.10
CA THR A 2 -0.12 6.00 -5.24
C THR A 2 -0.16 5.04 -6.42
N LYS A 3 -1.35 4.72 -6.90
CA LYS A 3 -1.54 3.85 -8.05
C LYS A 3 -2.07 4.66 -9.23
N LEU A 4 -1.45 4.52 -10.40
CA LEU A 4 -2.00 5.03 -11.64
C LEU A 4 -3.14 4.11 -12.10
N LEU A 5 -4.37 4.63 -12.04
CA LEU A 5 -5.56 3.96 -12.54
C LEU A 5 -6.10 4.74 -13.74
N THR A 6 -6.51 4.00 -14.77
CA THR A 6 -7.27 4.61 -15.86
C THR A 6 -8.71 4.80 -15.38
N GLN A 7 -9.14 6.04 -15.23
CA GLN A 7 -10.49 6.42 -14.83
C GLN A 7 -11.14 7.31 -15.89
N ARG A 8 -12.47 7.27 -15.95
CA ARG A 8 -13.20 8.30 -16.69
C ARG A 8 -13.08 9.62 -15.94
N ILE A 9 -12.75 10.67 -16.64
CA ILE A 9 -12.63 12.02 -16.05
C ILE A 9 -14.00 12.58 -15.70
N SER A 10 -14.07 13.36 -14.63
CA SER A 10 -15.28 14.07 -14.22
C SER A 10 -15.60 15.24 -15.17
N GLN A 11 -16.84 15.72 -15.16
CA GLN A 11 -17.26 16.91 -15.90
C GLN A 11 -16.41 18.13 -15.53
N ALA A 12 -16.17 18.35 -14.24
CA ALA A 12 -15.31 19.43 -13.76
C ALA A 12 -13.89 19.34 -14.34
N SER A 13 -13.32 18.13 -14.43
CA SER A 13 -12.00 17.90 -15.04
C SER A 13 -12.02 18.15 -16.56
N MET A 14 -13.12 17.83 -17.26
CA MET A 14 -13.28 18.14 -18.67
C MET A 14 -13.29 19.65 -18.89
N VAL A 15 -14.06 20.40 -18.10
CA VAL A 15 -14.15 21.87 -18.15
C VAL A 15 -12.78 22.50 -17.86
N GLN A 16 -12.10 22.03 -16.81
CA GLN A 16 -10.78 22.54 -16.45
C GLN A 16 -9.74 22.32 -17.56
N ARG A 17 -9.76 21.15 -18.22
CA ARG A 17 -8.86 20.85 -19.34
C ARG A 17 -9.21 21.69 -20.58
N ALA A 18 -10.50 21.84 -20.89
CA ALA A 18 -10.95 22.68 -22.02
C ALA A 18 -10.54 24.15 -21.84
N GLY A 19 -10.67 24.67 -20.58
CA GLY A 19 -10.27 26.05 -20.28
C GLY A 19 -8.79 26.34 -20.43
N ARG A 20 -7.94 25.31 -20.52
CA ARG A 20 -6.50 25.51 -20.81
C ARG A 20 -6.24 25.92 -22.26
N ALA A 21 -7.09 25.53 -23.24
CA ALA A 21 -6.96 25.89 -24.62
C ALA A 21 -7.22 27.39 -24.85
N GLY A 22 -8.08 28.02 -24.04
CA GLY A 22 -8.46 29.43 -24.16
C GLY A 22 -7.88 30.33 -23.05
N ARG A 23 -6.74 29.98 -22.43
CA ARG A 23 -6.24 30.69 -21.25
C ARG A 23 -5.69 32.08 -21.52
N LEU A 24 -4.98 32.26 -22.62
CA LEU A 24 -4.33 33.53 -23.02
C LEU A 24 -4.94 34.11 -24.31
N GLU A 25 -5.40 33.23 -25.19
CA GLU A 25 -5.98 33.58 -26.50
C GLU A 25 -7.16 32.64 -26.78
N PRO A 26 -8.10 33.01 -27.68
CA PRO A 26 -9.16 32.11 -28.12
C PRO A 26 -8.60 30.79 -28.63
N GLY A 27 -9.04 29.67 -28.05
CA GLY A 27 -8.56 28.31 -28.37
C GLY A 27 -9.69 27.34 -28.62
N ILE A 28 -9.38 26.23 -29.29
CA ILE A 28 -10.32 25.17 -29.60
C ILE A 28 -9.95 23.93 -28.74
N CYS A 29 -10.95 23.35 -28.07
CA CYS A 29 -10.83 22.09 -27.38
C CYS A 29 -11.75 21.03 -28.01
N LEU A 30 -11.17 19.90 -28.44
CA LEU A 30 -11.93 18.77 -28.96
C LEU A 30 -12.06 17.71 -27.90
N HIS A 31 -13.31 17.33 -27.58
CA HIS A 31 -13.60 16.24 -26.67
C HIS A 31 -13.73 14.95 -27.48
N LEU A 32 -12.89 13.95 -27.17
CA LEU A 32 -12.92 12.62 -27.79
C LEU A 32 -13.92 11.65 -27.11
N THR A 33 -14.98 12.20 -26.50
CA THR A 33 -16.09 11.45 -25.90
C THR A 33 -17.39 11.93 -26.53
N SER A 34 -18.44 11.07 -26.57
CA SER A 34 -19.75 11.53 -27.00
C SER A 34 -20.35 12.50 -25.97
N ALA A 35 -21.27 13.37 -26.41
CA ALA A 35 -21.98 14.29 -25.52
C ALA A 35 -22.72 13.51 -24.41
N GLU A 36 -23.38 12.42 -24.74
CA GLU A 36 -24.05 11.55 -23.78
C GLU A 36 -23.11 10.96 -22.72
N GLN A 37 -21.91 10.54 -23.11
CA GLN A 37 -20.89 10.04 -22.16
C GLN A 37 -20.37 11.15 -21.25
N ALA A 38 -20.22 12.37 -21.77
CA ALA A 38 -19.79 13.52 -21.00
C ALA A 38 -20.86 13.92 -19.97
N GLU A 39 -22.15 13.93 -20.36
CA GLU A 39 -23.27 14.23 -19.46
C GLU A 39 -23.44 13.18 -18.36
N ARG A 40 -23.19 11.91 -18.64
CA ARG A 40 -23.23 10.81 -17.66
C ARG A 40 -21.99 10.72 -16.77
N ALA A 41 -20.95 11.45 -17.06
CA ALA A 41 -19.76 11.47 -16.22
C ALA A 41 -20.07 12.09 -14.86
N ALA A 42 -19.37 11.64 -13.81
CA ALA A 42 -19.49 12.24 -12.48
C ALA A 42 -19.21 13.75 -12.54
N GLN A 43 -19.99 14.55 -11.82
CA GLN A 43 -19.80 16.00 -11.82
C GLN A 43 -18.42 16.41 -11.34
N GLN A 44 -17.94 15.77 -10.27
CA GLN A 44 -16.62 15.99 -9.66
C GLN A 44 -15.93 14.68 -9.38
N SER A 45 -14.60 14.71 -9.31
CA SER A 45 -13.83 13.56 -8.82
C SER A 45 -14.01 13.45 -7.31
N THR A 46 -14.15 12.23 -6.81
CA THR A 46 -14.21 12.00 -5.35
C THR A 46 -12.89 12.45 -4.72
N PRO A 47 -12.93 13.25 -3.64
CA PRO A 47 -11.73 13.67 -2.93
C PRO A 47 -10.90 12.48 -2.45
N GLU A 48 -9.58 12.58 -2.57
CA GLU A 48 -8.65 11.51 -2.22
C GLU A 48 -8.76 11.12 -0.74
N ILE A 49 -8.98 12.09 0.15
CA ILE A 49 -9.11 11.88 1.60
C ILE A 49 -10.26 10.93 1.98
N LEU A 50 -11.27 10.81 1.13
CA LEU A 50 -12.42 9.93 1.36
C LEU A 50 -12.13 8.46 0.97
N GLN A 51 -11.08 8.20 0.18
CA GLN A 51 -10.80 6.89 -0.41
C GLN A 51 -9.43 6.32 -0.04
N SER A 52 -8.49 7.17 0.36
CA SER A 52 -7.09 6.77 0.63
C SER A 52 -6.90 6.15 2.00
N ASP A 53 -5.83 5.39 2.14
CA ASP A 53 -5.28 5.02 3.44
C ASP A 53 -4.79 6.29 4.16
N LEU A 54 -5.31 6.54 5.35
CA LEU A 54 -5.02 7.74 6.13
C LEU A 54 -3.89 7.54 7.15
N SER A 55 -3.18 6.41 7.14
CA SER A 55 -2.13 6.12 8.13
C SER A 55 -0.97 7.14 8.08
N GLY A 56 -0.58 7.56 6.88
CA GLY A 56 0.41 8.64 6.71
C GLY A 56 -0.09 9.96 7.29
N LEU A 57 -1.31 10.36 6.93
CA LEU A 57 -1.93 11.58 7.47
C LEU A 57 -2.01 11.56 8.99
N VAL A 58 -2.48 10.46 9.59
CA VAL A 58 -2.57 10.33 11.06
C VAL A 58 -1.19 10.45 11.69
N MET A 59 -0.16 9.81 11.09
CA MET A 59 1.21 9.90 11.59
C MET A 59 1.75 11.33 11.55
N ASP A 60 1.51 12.05 10.46
CA ASP A 60 1.93 13.45 10.31
C ASP A 60 1.22 14.37 11.31
N LEU A 61 -0.09 14.19 11.53
CA LEU A 61 -0.87 14.95 12.50
C LEU A 61 -0.36 14.72 13.93
N LEU A 62 -0.08 13.46 14.29
CA LEU A 62 0.47 13.12 15.60
C LEU A 62 1.87 13.69 15.81
N GLN A 63 2.71 13.70 14.78
CA GLN A 63 4.03 14.33 14.81
C GLN A 63 3.92 15.85 14.99
N TRP A 64 2.89 16.44 14.43
CA TRP A 64 2.59 17.87 14.52
C TRP A 64 1.96 18.26 15.86
N GLY A 65 1.57 17.28 16.69
CA GLY A 65 0.94 17.50 17.99
C GLY A 65 -0.58 17.66 17.94
N CYS A 66 -1.22 17.24 16.84
CA CYS A 66 -2.67 17.24 16.65
C CYS A 66 -3.23 15.82 16.68
N PRO A 67 -3.56 15.27 17.86
CA PRO A 67 -4.08 13.90 17.96
C PRO A 67 -5.52 13.76 17.45
N ASP A 68 -6.28 14.83 17.44
CA ASP A 68 -7.68 14.86 16.98
C ASP A 68 -7.80 15.66 15.68
N PRO A 69 -7.96 14.97 14.51
CA PRO A 69 -8.18 15.64 13.23
C PRO A 69 -9.41 16.56 13.20
N GLY A 70 -10.39 16.35 14.09
CA GLY A 70 -11.60 17.18 14.20
C GLY A 70 -11.31 18.62 14.63
N GLN A 71 -10.12 18.90 15.18
CA GLN A 71 -9.70 20.26 15.54
C GLN A 71 -9.26 21.09 14.33
N LEU A 72 -9.09 20.47 13.17
CA LEU A 72 -8.68 21.14 11.95
C LEU A 72 -9.88 21.43 11.04
N THR A 73 -9.77 22.49 10.26
CA THR A 73 -10.76 22.82 9.24
C THR A 73 -10.43 22.08 7.94
N TRP A 74 -11.33 21.19 7.51
CA TRP A 74 -11.20 20.41 6.30
C TRP A 74 -12.18 20.90 5.24
N LEU A 75 -11.80 20.85 3.96
CA LEU A 75 -12.73 20.96 2.85
C LEU A 75 -13.70 19.76 2.83
N ASP A 76 -13.12 18.56 2.95
CA ASP A 76 -13.82 17.30 3.10
C ASP A 76 -13.23 16.60 4.32
N SER A 77 -14.05 16.35 5.33
CA SER A 77 -13.58 15.73 6.57
C SER A 77 -13.16 14.27 6.34
N PRO A 78 -12.02 13.83 6.89
CA PRO A 78 -11.60 12.45 6.80
C PRO A 78 -12.62 11.51 7.45
N PRO A 79 -13.03 10.41 6.80
CA PRO A 79 -14.01 9.47 7.34
C PRO A 79 -13.52 8.84 8.66
N ALA A 80 -14.38 8.81 9.68
CA ALA A 80 -14.03 8.24 10.99
C ALA A 80 -13.58 6.78 10.91
N VAL A 81 -14.19 6.00 10.02
CA VAL A 81 -13.83 4.60 9.78
C VAL A 81 -12.39 4.48 9.27
N ASN A 82 -11.99 5.34 8.32
CA ASN A 82 -10.63 5.35 7.76
C ASN A 82 -9.60 5.83 8.80
N LEU A 83 -9.95 6.81 9.63
CA LEU A 83 -9.10 7.25 10.74
C LEU A 83 -8.88 6.14 11.78
N THR A 84 -9.95 5.40 12.12
CA THR A 84 -9.85 4.26 13.04
C THR A 84 -8.98 3.14 12.45
N ALA A 85 -9.18 2.80 11.19
CA ALA A 85 -8.35 1.82 10.49
C ALA A 85 -6.87 2.25 10.43
N ALA A 86 -6.60 3.53 10.17
CA ALA A 86 -5.25 4.10 10.17
C ALA A 86 -4.58 3.99 11.54
N ARG A 87 -5.29 4.32 12.62
CA ARG A 87 -4.78 4.20 14.01
C ARG A 87 -4.48 2.74 14.37
N ASN A 88 -5.40 1.83 14.06
CA ASN A 88 -5.22 0.40 14.29
C ASN A 88 -3.97 -0.11 13.56
N LEU A 89 -3.79 0.28 12.30
CA LEU A 89 -2.59 -0.07 11.54
C LEU A 89 -1.32 0.48 12.20
N LEU A 90 -1.29 1.76 12.57
CA LEU A 90 -0.13 2.37 13.23
C LEU A 90 0.21 1.69 14.56
N THR A 91 -0.81 1.25 15.30
CA THR A 91 -0.64 0.45 16.53
C THR A 91 -0.02 -0.92 16.22
N GLN A 92 -0.53 -1.63 15.21
CA GLN A 92 0.02 -2.91 14.76
C GLN A 92 1.48 -2.80 14.28
N LEU A 93 1.83 -1.69 13.64
CA LEU A 93 3.20 -1.39 13.21
C LEU A 93 4.11 -0.97 14.38
N GLY A 94 3.56 -0.83 15.59
CA GLY A 94 4.29 -0.36 16.77
C GLY A 94 4.67 1.13 16.72
N ALA A 95 4.02 1.88 15.84
CA ALA A 95 4.24 3.32 15.65
C ALA A 95 3.39 4.18 16.60
N LEU A 96 2.28 3.65 17.09
CA LEU A 96 1.30 4.36 17.92
C LEU A 96 1.02 3.58 19.20
N GLU A 97 0.98 4.29 20.33
CA GLU A 97 0.52 3.79 21.61
C GLU A 97 -0.43 4.82 22.22
N GLY A 98 -1.70 4.42 22.39
CA GLY A 98 -2.77 5.37 22.72
C GLY A 98 -2.90 6.48 21.66
N GLU A 99 -2.67 7.73 22.06
CA GLU A 99 -2.74 8.91 21.17
C GLU A 99 -1.37 9.49 20.83
N ARG A 100 -0.27 8.78 21.11
CA ARG A 100 1.07 9.30 20.93
C ARG A 100 1.92 8.38 20.07
N LEU A 101 2.78 8.99 19.27
CA LEU A 101 3.82 8.24 18.55
C LEU A 101 4.82 7.65 19.53
N THR A 102 5.11 6.37 19.37
CA THR A 102 6.22 5.71 20.04
C THR A 102 7.57 6.23 19.53
N VAL A 103 8.68 5.89 20.20
CA VAL A 103 10.02 6.17 19.68
C VAL A 103 10.22 5.56 18.29
N ARG A 104 9.64 4.37 18.05
CA ARG A 104 9.64 3.73 16.74
C ARG A 104 8.84 4.57 15.74
N GLY A 105 7.63 5.02 16.11
CA GLY A 105 6.78 5.86 15.27
C GLY A 105 7.44 7.17 14.87
N GLN A 106 8.13 7.84 15.79
CA GLN A 106 8.90 9.05 15.50
C GLN A 106 10.01 8.81 14.46
N LYS A 107 10.75 7.69 14.60
CA LYS A 107 11.77 7.30 13.63
C LYS A 107 11.16 6.95 12.26
N MET A 108 10.00 6.27 12.24
CA MET A 108 9.26 5.96 11.00
C MET A 108 8.83 7.25 10.30
N ALA A 109 8.26 8.22 11.02
CA ALA A 109 7.88 9.52 10.49
C ALA A 109 9.07 10.28 9.89
N ALA A 110 10.24 10.24 10.54
CA ALA A 110 11.47 10.88 10.04
C ALA A 110 11.97 10.29 8.71
N LEU A 111 11.64 9.05 8.39
CA LEU A 111 11.97 8.46 7.09
C LEU A 111 11.16 9.07 5.95
N GLY A 112 10.00 9.68 6.24
CA GLY A 112 9.17 10.37 5.25
C GLY A 112 8.59 9.45 4.16
N ASN A 113 8.42 8.17 4.47
CA ASN A 113 7.83 7.15 3.62
C ASN A 113 6.41 6.79 4.12
N ASP A 114 5.68 6.05 3.29
CA ASP A 114 4.48 5.34 3.75
C ASP A 114 4.80 4.58 5.05
N PRO A 115 3.94 4.65 6.09
CA PRO A 115 4.20 4.01 7.38
C PRO A 115 4.52 2.52 7.30
N ARG A 116 3.90 1.80 6.37
CA ARG A 116 4.18 0.38 6.15
C ARG A 116 5.59 0.16 5.63
N LEU A 117 6.01 0.97 4.64
CA LEU A 117 7.36 0.89 4.09
C LEU A 117 8.41 1.32 5.12
N ALA A 118 8.10 2.35 5.91
CA ALA A 118 8.96 2.78 7.00
C ALA A 118 9.12 1.67 8.06
N ALA A 119 8.03 0.97 8.43
CA ALA A 119 8.08 -0.16 9.36
C ALA A 119 8.95 -1.31 8.81
N MET A 120 8.83 -1.62 7.51
CA MET A 120 9.66 -2.62 6.84
C MET A 120 11.14 -2.27 6.88
N LEU A 121 11.47 -1.03 6.49
CA LEU A 121 12.85 -0.54 6.49
C LEU A 121 13.48 -0.58 7.89
N MET A 122 12.71 -0.25 8.93
CA MET A 122 13.17 -0.30 10.31
C MET A 122 13.23 -1.71 10.92
N ALA A 123 12.59 -2.69 10.30
CA ALA A 123 12.65 -4.09 10.73
C ALA A 123 13.87 -4.83 10.16
N ALA A 124 14.54 -4.24 9.18
CA ALA A 124 15.72 -4.81 8.55
C ALA A 124 16.93 -4.80 9.49
N GLN A 125 17.66 -5.91 9.55
CA GLN A 125 18.83 -6.10 10.40
C GLN A 125 20.06 -6.37 9.52
N GLY A 126 21.10 -5.56 9.70
CA GLY A 126 22.31 -5.67 8.89
C GLY A 126 22.16 -5.14 7.46
N GLU A 127 23.26 -5.08 6.74
CA GLU A 127 23.35 -4.41 5.44
C GLU A 127 22.53 -5.11 4.34
N ASP A 128 22.49 -6.44 4.32
CA ASP A 128 21.81 -7.22 3.27
C ASP A 128 20.27 -7.13 3.41
N GLU A 129 19.75 -7.18 4.64
CA GLU A 129 18.32 -6.98 4.85
C GLU A 129 17.88 -5.52 4.60
N ILE A 130 18.73 -4.53 4.92
CA ILE A 130 18.46 -3.14 4.58
C ILE A 130 18.40 -2.97 3.07
N ALA A 131 19.33 -3.60 2.33
CA ALA A 131 19.29 -3.58 0.87
C ALA A 131 18.04 -4.29 0.31
N THR A 132 17.62 -5.40 0.93
CA THR A 132 16.38 -6.11 0.58
C THR A 132 15.14 -5.25 0.83
N ALA A 133 15.01 -4.68 2.03
CA ALA A 133 13.89 -3.81 2.39
C ALA A 133 13.82 -2.57 1.49
N ALA A 134 14.97 -1.95 1.19
CA ALA A 134 15.05 -0.81 0.30
C ALA A 134 14.62 -1.15 -1.15
N LYS A 135 15.02 -2.31 -1.66
CA LYS A 135 14.60 -2.80 -2.99
C LYS A 135 13.11 -3.10 -3.01
N LEU A 136 12.58 -3.78 -1.99
CA LEU A 136 11.14 -4.04 -1.85
C LEU A 136 10.34 -2.73 -1.79
N ALA A 137 10.78 -1.76 -0.98
CA ALA A 137 10.12 -0.46 -0.89
C ALA A 137 10.09 0.24 -2.25
N ALA A 138 11.20 0.25 -2.99
CA ALA A 138 11.27 0.84 -4.33
C ALA A 138 10.30 0.17 -5.32
N ILE A 139 10.18 -1.17 -5.29
CA ILE A 139 9.23 -1.91 -6.12
C ILE A 139 7.78 -1.59 -5.73
N LEU A 140 7.48 -1.49 -4.42
CA LEU A 140 6.13 -1.23 -3.94
C LEU A 140 5.70 0.23 -4.14
N GLU A 141 6.63 1.19 -4.11
CA GLU A 141 6.36 2.59 -4.48
C GLU A 141 6.03 2.73 -5.97
N GLU A 142 6.70 1.99 -6.82
CA GLU A 142 6.48 1.98 -8.28
C GLU A 142 6.37 0.54 -8.81
N PRO A 143 5.22 -0.14 -8.59
CA PRO A 143 5.05 -1.52 -8.99
C PRO A 143 5.10 -1.70 -10.50
N PRO A 144 5.54 -2.88 -10.98
CA PRO A 144 5.61 -3.17 -12.41
C PRO A 144 4.24 -3.03 -13.07
N ARG A 145 4.23 -2.47 -14.27
CA ARG A 145 3.01 -2.30 -15.07
C ARG A 145 2.75 -3.58 -15.85
N GLY A 146 1.79 -4.38 -15.39
CA GLY A 146 1.47 -5.67 -16.00
C GLY A 146 2.50 -6.77 -15.67
N GLY A 147 2.27 -7.98 -16.14
CA GLY A 147 3.08 -9.16 -15.86
C GLY A 147 2.56 -9.95 -14.66
N SER A 148 3.44 -10.74 -14.05
CA SER A 148 3.12 -11.62 -12.94
C SER A 148 2.77 -10.84 -11.67
N SER A 149 1.83 -11.35 -10.90
CA SER A 149 1.51 -10.88 -9.55
C SER A 149 2.57 -11.27 -8.51
N ASP A 150 3.52 -12.14 -8.88
CA ASP A 150 4.57 -12.62 -8.00
C ASP A 150 5.65 -11.56 -7.77
N LEU A 151 5.68 -11.03 -6.56
CA LEU A 151 6.65 -10.03 -6.12
C LEU A 151 8.08 -10.57 -6.13
N GLY A 152 8.28 -11.89 -5.94
CA GLY A 152 9.59 -12.53 -6.02
C GLY A 152 10.18 -12.43 -7.44
N GLN A 153 9.34 -12.55 -8.47
CA GLN A 153 9.77 -12.32 -9.84
C GLN A 153 10.13 -10.85 -10.11
N ALA A 154 9.34 -9.90 -9.56
CA ALA A 154 9.68 -8.48 -9.65
C ALA A 154 10.99 -8.17 -8.93
N PHE A 155 11.19 -8.76 -7.75
CA PHE A 155 12.41 -8.61 -6.95
C PHE A 155 13.65 -9.14 -7.67
N SER A 156 13.55 -10.22 -8.42
CA SER A 156 14.67 -10.77 -9.19
C SER A 156 15.10 -9.89 -10.37
N ARG A 157 14.25 -8.95 -10.80
CA ARG A 157 14.56 -8.02 -11.90
C ARG A 157 15.42 -6.87 -11.41
N ASN A 158 16.34 -6.42 -12.27
CA ASN A 158 17.15 -5.24 -12.03
C ASN A 158 16.67 -4.09 -12.92
N GLN A 159 15.73 -3.28 -12.43
CA GLN A 159 15.30 -2.05 -13.10
C GLN A 159 16.05 -0.86 -12.52
N GLY A 160 16.55 0.03 -13.38
CA GLY A 160 17.43 1.12 -12.98
C GLY A 160 16.77 2.13 -12.02
N ASN A 161 15.47 2.41 -12.20
CA ASN A 161 14.71 3.29 -11.30
C ASN A 161 14.57 2.69 -9.89
N TRP A 162 14.30 1.39 -9.76
CA TRP A 162 14.23 0.73 -8.46
C TRP A 162 15.59 0.69 -7.76
N GLN A 163 16.67 0.43 -8.52
CA GLN A 163 18.02 0.45 -7.96
C GLN A 163 18.40 1.83 -7.44
N GLN A 164 18.12 2.88 -8.20
CA GLN A 164 18.38 4.26 -7.79
C GLN A 164 17.59 4.62 -6.52
N ARG A 165 16.31 4.25 -6.48
CA ARG A 165 15.45 4.50 -5.31
C ARG A 165 15.91 3.71 -4.09
N ALA A 166 16.25 2.43 -4.24
CA ALA A 166 16.79 1.61 -3.17
C ALA A 166 18.09 2.19 -2.59
N GLN A 167 19.01 2.67 -3.44
CA GLN A 167 20.22 3.34 -2.98
C GLN A 167 19.94 4.60 -2.16
N GLN A 168 18.94 5.41 -2.57
CA GLN A 168 18.50 6.58 -1.79
C GLN A 168 17.98 6.18 -0.40
N LEU A 169 17.19 5.10 -0.32
CA LEU A 169 16.66 4.58 0.96
C LEU A 169 17.78 4.03 1.84
N CYS A 170 18.73 3.26 1.29
CA CYS A 170 19.90 2.81 2.03
C CYS A 170 20.70 3.99 2.63
N LYS A 171 20.92 5.06 1.85
CA LYS A 171 21.61 6.27 2.36
C LYS A 171 20.85 6.93 3.51
N ARG A 172 19.51 6.99 3.45
CA ARG A 172 18.69 7.54 4.57
C ARG A 172 18.81 6.71 5.85
N LEU A 173 19.07 5.41 5.72
CA LEU A 173 19.29 4.50 6.84
C LEU A 173 20.76 4.44 7.29
N ASN A 174 21.63 5.28 6.73
CA ASN A 174 23.08 5.27 6.95
C ASN A 174 23.72 3.91 6.63
N SER A 175 23.13 3.14 5.70
CA SER A 175 23.64 1.87 5.25
C SER A 175 24.57 2.06 4.06
N ARG A 176 25.63 1.26 4.03
CA ARG A 176 26.58 1.22 2.90
C ARG A 176 26.02 0.45 1.70
N GLY A 177 24.91 -0.27 1.92
CA GLY A 177 24.29 -1.17 0.95
C GLY A 177 24.93 -2.56 0.98
N GLY A 178 24.08 -3.57 1.15
CA GLY A 178 24.46 -4.98 1.07
C GLY A 178 23.97 -5.61 -0.22
N VAL A 179 24.01 -6.94 -0.27
CA VAL A 179 23.46 -7.75 -1.36
C VAL A 179 22.03 -8.12 -0.99
N PRO A 180 21.00 -7.69 -1.77
CA PRO A 180 19.62 -8.05 -1.49
C PRO A 180 19.43 -9.57 -1.48
N ASP A 181 18.83 -10.08 -0.42
CA ASP A 181 18.60 -11.50 -0.17
C ASP A 181 17.10 -11.82 -0.25
N SER A 182 16.75 -12.94 -0.85
CA SER A 182 15.36 -13.36 -1.02
C SER A 182 14.77 -14.04 0.22
N GLU A 183 15.59 -14.54 1.15
CA GLU A 183 15.12 -15.29 2.32
C GLU A 183 14.42 -14.37 3.32
N SER A 184 14.84 -13.12 3.42
CA SER A 184 14.28 -12.12 4.33
C SER A 184 12.98 -11.46 3.83
N ILE A 185 12.61 -11.63 2.56
CA ILE A 185 11.47 -10.94 1.93
C ILE A 185 10.17 -11.16 2.72
N SER A 186 9.81 -12.41 3.00
CA SER A 186 8.54 -12.74 3.67
C SER A 186 8.47 -12.13 5.07
N ARG A 187 9.55 -12.19 5.84
CA ARG A 187 9.64 -11.60 7.16
C ARG A 187 9.50 -10.07 7.12
N LEU A 188 10.21 -9.42 6.20
CA LEU A 188 10.17 -7.97 6.05
C LEU A 188 8.79 -7.49 5.60
N LEU A 189 8.15 -8.18 4.66
CA LEU A 189 6.79 -7.87 4.22
C LEU A 189 5.76 -8.07 5.34
N ALA A 190 5.90 -9.11 6.15
CA ALA A 190 4.99 -9.35 7.28
C ALA A 190 5.05 -8.22 8.33
N GLN A 191 6.21 -7.58 8.52
CA GLN A 191 6.34 -6.40 9.39
C GLN A 191 5.64 -5.15 8.85
N ALA A 192 5.49 -5.03 7.55
CA ALA A 192 4.84 -3.90 6.89
C ALA A 192 3.33 -4.14 6.65
N PHE A 193 2.96 -5.37 6.43
CA PHE A 193 1.63 -5.78 5.98
C PHE A 193 1.05 -6.91 6.85
N PRO A 194 1.02 -6.78 8.19
CA PRO A 194 0.53 -7.84 9.07
C PRO A 194 -0.94 -8.17 8.82
N ASP A 195 -1.75 -7.17 8.45
CA ASP A 195 -3.17 -7.29 8.11
C ASP A 195 -3.44 -7.87 6.72
N ARG A 196 -2.38 -8.12 5.91
CA ARG A 196 -2.48 -8.60 4.52
C ARG A 196 -1.87 -9.97 4.29
N ILE A 197 -1.66 -10.71 5.36
CA ILE A 197 -1.42 -12.14 5.29
C ILE A 197 -2.76 -12.79 4.91
N ALA A 198 -2.74 -13.65 3.90
CA ALA A 198 -3.94 -14.17 3.28
C ALA A 198 -3.91 -15.69 3.20
N ARG A 199 -4.98 -16.34 3.61
CA ARG A 199 -5.18 -17.80 3.48
C ARG A 199 -6.12 -18.10 2.33
N ARG A 200 -5.78 -19.11 1.53
CA ARG A 200 -6.60 -19.56 0.41
C ARG A 200 -7.97 -20.08 0.88
N ARG A 201 -9.03 -19.66 0.19
CA ARG A 201 -10.40 -20.14 0.35
C ARG A 201 -10.85 -20.85 -0.91
N GLY A 202 -10.90 -22.18 -0.87
CA GLY A 202 -11.29 -22.99 -2.04
C GLY A 202 -10.22 -23.06 -3.13
N LEU A 203 -10.63 -23.34 -4.36
CA LEU A 203 -9.74 -23.61 -5.51
C LEU A 203 -9.68 -22.46 -6.54
N ASP A 204 -10.51 -21.42 -6.39
CA ASP A 204 -10.77 -20.42 -7.43
C ASP A 204 -9.87 -19.19 -7.34
N GLY A 205 -8.69 -19.31 -6.75
CA GLY A 205 -7.80 -18.15 -6.55
C GLY A 205 -8.28 -17.13 -5.52
N ARG A 206 -9.27 -17.52 -4.68
CA ARG A 206 -9.82 -16.68 -3.60
C ARG A 206 -9.04 -16.87 -2.32
N TYR A 207 -8.83 -15.76 -1.64
CA TYR A 207 -8.11 -15.67 -0.37
C TYR A 207 -8.90 -14.86 0.64
N GLN A 208 -8.66 -15.12 1.91
CA GLN A 208 -9.14 -14.29 3.01
C GLN A 208 -7.94 -13.70 3.73
N LEU A 209 -7.93 -12.40 3.87
CA LEU A 209 -6.92 -11.67 4.65
C LEU A 209 -7.20 -11.83 6.15
N VAL A 210 -6.17 -11.65 6.97
CA VAL A 210 -6.27 -11.68 8.44
C VAL A 210 -7.33 -10.69 8.96
N ASN A 211 -7.49 -9.54 8.30
CA ASN A 211 -8.50 -8.55 8.65
C ASN A 211 -9.95 -8.93 8.21
N GLY A 212 -10.17 -10.15 7.71
CA GLY A 212 -11.46 -10.67 7.27
C GLY A 212 -11.86 -10.30 5.84
N MET A 213 -11.13 -9.40 5.17
CA MET A 213 -11.42 -8.97 3.80
C MET A 213 -11.13 -10.09 2.81
N GLY A 214 -12.01 -10.29 1.83
CA GLY A 214 -11.78 -11.17 0.69
C GLY A 214 -10.78 -10.58 -0.30
N ALA A 215 -9.97 -11.43 -0.90
CA ALA A 215 -9.06 -11.05 -1.98
C ALA A 215 -9.00 -12.16 -3.03
N MET A 216 -8.67 -11.81 -4.28
CA MET A 216 -8.61 -12.76 -5.38
C MET A 216 -7.44 -12.51 -6.32
N LEU A 217 -6.88 -13.61 -6.82
CA LEU A 217 -5.97 -13.67 -7.97
C LEU A 217 -6.73 -14.10 -9.21
N ASP A 218 -6.17 -13.83 -10.37
CA ASP A 218 -6.66 -14.44 -11.60
C ASP A 218 -6.46 -15.98 -11.53
N SER A 219 -7.40 -16.76 -12.02
CA SER A 219 -7.42 -18.23 -11.85
C SER A 219 -6.22 -18.97 -12.42
N ASP A 220 -5.58 -18.39 -13.41
CA ASP A 220 -4.39 -18.90 -14.10
C ASP A 220 -3.06 -18.43 -13.46
N ASP A 221 -3.14 -17.60 -12.41
CA ASP A 221 -1.95 -17.12 -11.71
C ASP A 221 -1.25 -18.26 -10.94
N ALA A 222 0.08 -18.33 -11.07
CA ALA A 222 0.86 -19.38 -10.44
C ALA A 222 0.77 -19.37 -8.90
N LEU A 223 0.53 -18.20 -8.29
CA LEU A 223 0.41 -18.08 -6.85
C LEU A 223 -0.87 -18.72 -6.29
N THR A 224 -1.88 -19.03 -7.11
CA THR A 224 -3.12 -19.71 -6.68
C THR A 224 -2.88 -21.11 -6.09
N ARG A 225 -1.72 -21.70 -6.35
CA ARG A 225 -1.31 -23.02 -5.82
C ARG A 225 -0.90 -22.97 -4.35
N HIS A 226 -0.54 -21.78 -3.84
CA HIS A 226 -0.06 -21.60 -2.49
C HIS A 226 -1.20 -21.37 -1.51
N GLU A 227 -1.11 -21.99 -0.34
CA GLU A 227 -2.12 -21.83 0.70
C GLU A 227 -2.05 -20.45 1.36
N TRP A 228 -0.84 -19.94 1.57
CA TRP A 228 -0.60 -18.69 2.25
C TRP A 228 0.17 -17.70 1.38
N LEU A 229 -0.29 -16.46 1.40
CA LEU A 229 0.34 -15.34 0.70
C LEU A 229 0.48 -14.14 1.65
N ILE A 230 1.44 -13.26 1.34
CA ILE A 230 1.39 -11.86 1.76
C ILE A 230 1.08 -11.03 0.53
N ALA A 231 0.01 -10.23 0.58
CA ALA A 231 -0.49 -9.43 -0.55
C ALA A 231 -0.32 -7.93 -0.30
N PRO A 232 0.89 -7.36 -0.45
CA PRO A 232 1.16 -5.96 -0.15
C PRO A 232 0.39 -4.99 -1.06
N LEU A 233 0.05 -5.40 -2.27
CA LEU A 233 -0.64 -4.53 -3.22
C LEU A 233 -2.00 -5.12 -3.62
N LEU A 234 -3.05 -4.45 -3.16
CA LEU A 234 -4.44 -4.80 -3.42
C LEU A 234 -5.14 -3.67 -4.18
N LEU A 235 -6.08 -4.03 -5.04
CA LEU A 235 -7.01 -3.12 -5.69
C LEU A 235 -8.43 -3.44 -5.27
N GLN A 236 -9.06 -2.53 -4.53
CA GLN A 236 -10.48 -2.63 -4.24
C GLN A 236 -11.27 -2.13 -5.45
N GLY A 237 -12.11 -3.00 -6.02
CA GLY A 237 -13.06 -2.61 -7.07
C GLY A 237 -14.32 -1.99 -6.45
N SER A 238 -14.95 -1.05 -7.16
CA SER A 238 -16.19 -0.41 -6.70
C SER A 238 -17.39 -1.40 -6.64
N ASN A 239 -17.34 -2.51 -7.39
CA ASN A 239 -18.43 -3.45 -7.56
C ASN A 239 -18.09 -4.90 -7.14
N SER A 240 -16.95 -5.13 -6.50
CA SER A 240 -16.56 -6.47 -6.05
C SER A 240 -16.37 -6.48 -4.53
N PRO A 241 -16.92 -7.47 -3.82
CA PRO A 241 -16.66 -7.65 -2.40
C PRO A 241 -15.20 -8.03 -2.13
N ASP A 242 -14.55 -8.70 -3.10
CA ASP A 242 -13.17 -9.14 -2.98
C ASP A 242 -12.22 -8.15 -3.68
N ALA A 243 -11.12 -7.81 -3.01
CA ALA A 243 -10.05 -7.00 -3.59
C ALA A 243 -9.23 -7.84 -4.57
N ARG A 244 -8.83 -7.27 -5.71
CA ARG A 244 -7.90 -7.93 -6.63
C ARG A 244 -6.48 -7.84 -6.09
N ILE A 245 -5.79 -8.96 -6.01
CA ILE A 245 -4.37 -9.01 -5.66
C ILE A 245 -3.55 -8.62 -6.89
N LEU A 246 -2.72 -7.61 -6.75
CA LEU A 246 -1.87 -7.11 -7.84
C LEU A 246 -0.43 -7.54 -7.67
N GLN A 247 0.04 -7.64 -6.43
CA GLN A 247 1.35 -8.17 -6.08
C GLN A 247 1.21 -8.97 -4.79
N ALA A 248 1.76 -10.15 -4.77
CA ALA A 248 1.84 -11.01 -3.59
C ALA A 248 3.12 -11.86 -3.63
N ILE A 249 3.41 -12.49 -2.52
CA ILE A 249 4.45 -13.51 -2.41
C ILE A 249 3.90 -14.71 -1.65
N ALA A 250 4.26 -15.91 -2.08
CA ALA A 250 3.98 -17.13 -1.34
C ALA A 250 4.81 -17.20 -0.07
N VAL A 251 4.22 -17.67 1.03
CA VAL A 251 4.90 -17.76 2.32
C VAL A 251 4.69 -19.13 2.97
N ASP A 252 5.72 -19.58 3.67
CA ASP A 252 5.60 -20.66 4.66
C ASP A 252 5.16 -20.02 5.98
N ILE A 253 3.92 -20.27 6.38
CA ILE A 253 3.33 -19.65 7.57
C ILE A 253 4.01 -20.15 8.86
N ASP A 254 4.47 -21.39 8.89
CA ASP A 254 5.16 -21.96 10.06
C ASP A 254 6.54 -21.32 10.24
N ALA A 255 7.29 -21.14 9.14
CA ALA A 255 8.56 -20.43 9.17
C ALA A 255 8.35 -18.97 9.58
N LEU A 256 7.32 -18.31 9.03
CA LEU A 256 7.00 -16.92 9.34
C LEU A 256 6.62 -16.73 10.81
N THR A 257 5.79 -17.59 11.38
CA THR A 257 5.38 -17.50 12.79
C THR A 257 6.50 -17.81 13.78
N ARG A 258 7.51 -18.58 13.38
CA ARG A 258 8.74 -18.76 14.18
C ARG A 258 9.60 -17.49 14.20
N THR A 259 9.70 -16.80 13.08
CA THR A 259 10.53 -15.58 12.97
C THR A 259 9.82 -14.30 13.41
N CYS A 260 8.47 -14.30 13.40
CA CYS A 260 7.61 -13.19 13.79
C CYS A 260 6.55 -13.64 14.83
N PRO A 261 6.93 -13.97 16.09
CA PRO A 261 5.99 -14.51 17.08
C PRO A 261 4.79 -13.60 17.39
N HIS A 262 4.96 -12.27 17.23
CA HIS A 262 3.90 -11.27 17.44
C HIS A 262 2.77 -11.35 16.40
N LEU A 263 2.94 -12.09 15.30
CA LEU A 263 1.89 -12.35 14.31
C LEU A 263 0.94 -13.49 14.72
N ARG A 264 1.23 -14.20 15.81
CA ARG A 264 0.29 -15.13 16.41
C ARG A 264 -0.79 -14.33 17.13
N SER A 265 -1.93 -14.09 16.50
CA SER A 265 -3.10 -13.62 17.22
C SER A 265 -3.69 -14.79 18.01
N GLU A 266 -4.14 -14.53 19.25
CA GLU A 266 -4.76 -15.55 20.12
C GLU A 266 -6.06 -16.12 19.52
N GLU A 267 -6.63 -15.48 18.51
CA GLU A 267 -7.85 -15.92 17.80
C GLU A 267 -7.65 -17.10 16.84
N HIS A 268 -6.41 -17.42 16.44
CA HIS A 268 -6.15 -18.55 15.53
C HIS A 268 -5.95 -19.90 16.26
N THR A 269 -5.96 -19.95 17.60
CA THR A 269 -5.77 -21.18 18.38
C THR A 269 -7.08 -21.92 18.70
N SER A 270 -8.24 -21.38 18.34
CA SER A 270 -9.54 -21.98 18.68
C SER A 270 -10.23 -22.77 17.57
N GLU A 271 -9.64 -22.91 16.38
CA GLU A 271 -10.18 -23.68 15.25
C GLU A 271 -9.14 -24.61 14.58
N LEU A 272 -8.41 -25.38 15.37
CA LEU A 272 -7.67 -26.56 14.89
C LEU A 272 -8.13 -27.79 15.64
#